data_81420c6d8e52ef1fbdc92f02531afb98
#
_entry.id   81420c6d8e52ef1fbdc92f02531afb98
#
_cell.length_a   1.000
_cell.length_b   1.000
_cell.length_c   1.000
_cell.angle_alpha   90.00
_cell.angle_beta   90.00
_cell.angle_gamma   90.00
#
_symmetry.space_group_name_H-M   'P 1'
#
loop_
_entity.id
_entity.type
_entity.pdbx_description
1 polymer ?
#
loop_
_entity_poly.entity_id
_entity_poly.type
_entity_poly.pdbx_seq_one_letter_code
_entity_poly.pdbx_strand_id
1 'polypeptide(L)'
;MTEAGERGAPVVILAHGFPELAYSWRHQIPALADAGYHVLAPDQRGYGGSSRPEAIEAYDIHQLTADLVGLLDDVGAERAVWIGHDWGAAVVWNAPLLHPDRVAAVAALSVPAVPRSKVAPTRAWRKAFGENFFYILYFQQPGVADAELNADPARTMRRMMGGLRTTADKAAGLRMVAPGPEGFIDRLPEPDGLPDWLSREELDHYIAEFSRTGFTGGLNWYRNFDRNWETTPELADAKITVPAVFIGGTADPVLTFTRADRAAQLITGPYRQVMIEDAGHWLQQERPDEVNAALLDFLNGLELR
;
A
#
# COMPACT_ATOMS: atom_id res chain seq x y z
N MET A 1 14.88 -3.38 -7.68
CA MET A 1 13.80 -4.31 -8.06
C MET A 1 14.23 -5.72 -7.78
N THR A 2 13.37 -6.55 -7.17
CA THR A 2 13.53 -8.00 -7.09
C THR A 2 12.75 -8.64 -8.21
N GLU A 3 13.39 -9.54 -8.96
CA GLU A 3 12.79 -10.28 -10.08
C GLU A 3 12.95 -11.78 -9.81
N ALA A 4 11.90 -12.58 -10.03
CA ALA A 4 11.91 -14.03 -9.83
C ALA A 4 10.98 -14.72 -10.82
N GLY A 5 11.17 -16.05 -11.00
CA GLY A 5 10.42 -16.84 -11.95
C GLY A 5 10.98 -16.77 -13.39
N GLU A 6 10.34 -17.46 -14.30
CA GLU A 6 10.80 -17.59 -15.69
C GLU A 6 10.32 -16.40 -16.53
N ARG A 7 11.25 -15.76 -17.26
CA ARG A 7 10.90 -14.70 -18.23
C ARG A 7 10.06 -15.27 -19.35
N GLY A 8 8.96 -14.60 -19.67
CA GLY A 8 7.97 -15.05 -20.64
C GLY A 8 6.79 -15.80 -20.03
N ALA A 9 6.86 -16.17 -18.74
CA ALA A 9 5.69 -16.59 -17.97
C ALA A 9 4.73 -15.43 -17.71
N PRO A 10 3.46 -15.68 -17.32
CA PRO A 10 2.53 -14.63 -16.95
C PRO A 10 3.10 -13.73 -15.86
N VAL A 11 3.05 -12.40 -16.08
CA VAL A 11 3.69 -11.43 -15.20
C VAL A 11 2.80 -11.07 -14.03
N VAL A 12 3.41 -11.00 -12.84
CA VAL A 12 2.82 -10.46 -11.61
C VAL A 12 3.69 -9.32 -11.11
N ILE A 13 3.08 -8.15 -10.89
CA ILE A 13 3.74 -6.99 -10.25
C ILE A 13 3.34 -6.94 -8.78
N LEU A 14 4.31 -6.74 -7.89
CA LEU A 14 4.10 -6.59 -6.45
C LEU A 14 4.45 -5.17 -6.01
N ALA A 15 3.43 -4.35 -5.74
CA ALA A 15 3.56 -2.96 -5.34
C ALA A 15 3.42 -2.82 -3.81
N HIS A 16 4.50 -2.45 -3.13
CA HIS A 16 4.51 -2.24 -1.67
C HIS A 16 3.89 -0.90 -1.27
N GLY A 17 3.67 -0.68 0.03
CA GLY A 17 3.13 0.55 0.61
C GLY A 17 4.15 1.40 1.38
N PHE A 18 3.64 2.15 2.36
CA PHE A 18 4.43 3.04 3.22
C PHE A 18 4.41 2.56 4.69
N PRO A 19 5.54 2.54 5.36
CA PRO A 19 6.92 2.65 4.88
C PRO A 19 7.52 1.26 4.61
N GLU A 20 7.35 0.80 3.41
CA GLU A 20 7.80 -0.52 3.00
C GLU A 20 8.86 -0.46 1.88
N LEU A 21 9.26 -1.63 1.40
CA LEU A 21 10.20 -1.88 0.31
C LEU A 21 9.73 -3.10 -0.49
N ALA A 22 10.37 -3.39 -1.63
CA ALA A 22 10.20 -4.68 -2.31
C ALA A 22 10.39 -5.88 -1.36
N TYR A 23 11.21 -5.71 -0.33
CA TYR A 23 11.49 -6.70 0.70
C TYR A 23 10.24 -7.13 1.50
N SER A 24 9.21 -6.31 1.57
CA SER A 24 7.93 -6.66 2.21
C SER A 24 7.24 -7.86 1.55
N TRP A 25 7.60 -8.16 0.31
CA TRP A 25 7.07 -9.27 -0.47
C TRP A 25 7.96 -10.54 -0.43
N ARG A 26 8.95 -10.61 0.47
CA ARG A 26 9.94 -11.71 0.55
C ARG A 26 9.32 -13.10 0.65
N HIS A 27 8.11 -13.22 1.19
CA HIS A 27 7.38 -14.49 1.30
C HIS A 27 6.49 -14.79 0.09
N GLN A 28 6.02 -13.76 -0.63
CA GLN A 28 5.16 -13.89 -1.80
C GLN A 28 5.97 -14.14 -3.07
N ILE A 29 7.13 -13.49 -3.20
CA ILE A 29 8.02 -13.62 -4.37
C ILE A 29 8.33 -15.08 -4.69
N PRO A 30 8.90 -15.91 -3.76
CA PRO A 30 9.19 -17.30 -4.07
C PRO A 30 7.92 -18.12 -4.33
N ALA A 31 6.86 -17.92 -3.55
CA ALA A 31 5.62 -18.69 -3.70
C ALA A 31 4.97 -18.48 -5.08
N LEU A 32 4.98 -17.25 -5.60
CA LEU A 32 4.44 -16.92 -6.92
C LEU A 32 5.37 -17.41 -8.05
N ALA A 33 6.69 -17.30 -7.88
CA ALA A 33 7.66 -17.81 -8.84
C ALA A 33 7.59 -19.33 -8.98
N ASP A 34 7.49 -20.04 -7.86
CA ASP A 34 7.34 -21.51 -7.83
C ASP A 34 6.00 -21.96 -8.44
N ALA A 35 4.98 -21.10 -8.40
CA ALA A 35 3.69 -21.33 -9.06
C ALA A 35 3.73 -21.02 -10.59
N GLY A 36 4.88 -20.62 -11.12
CA GLY A 36 5.08 -20.43 -12.57
C GLY A 36 4.81 -19.00 -13.06
N TYR A 37 4.83 -17.99 -12.20
CA TYR A 37 4.70 -16.59 -12.57
C TYR A 37 6.06 -15.91 -12.69
N HIS A 38 6.17 -14.95 -13.62
CA HIS A 38 7.27 -14.01 -13.66
C HIS A 38 6.97 -12.84 -12.73
N VAL A 39 7.66 -12.73 -11.61
CA VAL A 39 7.38 -11.81 -10.52
C VAL A 39 8.29 -10.60 -10.58
N LEU A 40 7.70 -9.40 -10.57
CA LEU A 40 8.39 -8.12 -10.54
C LEU A 40 8.01 -7.36 -9.26
N ALA A 41 8.95 -7.18 -8.35
CA ALA A 41 8.78 -6.44 -7.10
C ALA A 41 9.76 -5.27 -7.05
N PRO A 42 9.36 -4.05 -7.48
CA PRO A 42 10.20 -2.87 -7.37
C PRO A 42 10.22 -2.30 -5.94
N ASP A 43 11.32 -1.68 -5.53
CA ASP A 43 11.18 -0.53 -4.65
C ASP A 43 10.51 0.56 -5.45
N GLN A 44 9.35 1.02 -5.04
CA GLN A 44 8.61 2.00 -5.81
C GLN A 44 9.27 3.39 -5.74
N ARG A 45 8.85 4.33 -6.58
CA ARG A 45 9.35 5.71 -6.61
C ARG A 45 9.34 6.33 -5.21
N GLY A 46 10.49 6.85 -4.76
CA GLY A 46 10.67 7.43 -3.43
C GLY A 46 11.28 6.49 -2.40
N TYR A 47 11.49 5.21 -2.75
CA TYR A 47 11.95 4.18 -1.81
C TYR A 47 13.21 3.46 -2.30
N GLY A 48 13.92 2.88 -1.36
CA GLY A 48 15.03 1.97 -1.59
C GLY A 48 16.03 2.45 -2.63
N GLY A 49 16.29 1.63 -3.63
CA GLY A 49 17.18 1.91 -4.74
C GLY A 49 16.58 2.76 -5.86
N SER A 50 15.28 3.07 -5.82
CA SER A 50 14.60 3.82 -6.88
C SER A 50 14.79 5.33 -6.79
N SER A 51 14.40 6.05 -7.84
CA SER A 51 14.50 7.50 -7.91
C SER A 51 13.69 8.20 -6.82
N ARG A 52 14.20 9.32 -6.33
CA ARG A 52 13.60 10.18 -5.31
C ARG A 52 13.55 11.63 -5.78
N PRO A 53 12.64 11.97 -6.73
CA PRO A 53 12.48 13.35 -7.19
C PRO A 53 12.16 14.30 -6.02
N GLU A 54 12.61 15.54 -6.09
CA GLU A 54 12.33 16.54 -5.05
C GLU A 54 10.89 17.08 -5.15
N ALA A 55 10.36 17.18 -6.37
CA ALA A 55 9.05 17.74 -6.64
C ALA A 55 7.93 16.80 -6.12
N ILE A 56 7.03 17.34 -5.31
CA ILE A 56 5.91 16.56 -4.72
C ILE A 56 5.04 15.97 -5.82
N GLU A 57 4.72 16.74 -6.85
CA GLU A 57 3.89 16.30 -7.99
C GLU A 57 4.48 15.16 -8.80
N ALA A 58 5.78 14.88 -8.66
CA ALA A 58 6.42 13.72 -9.27
C ALA A 58 5.96 12.38 -8.66
N TYR A 59 5.14 12.41 -7.61
CA TYR A 59 4.60 11.24 -6.90
C TYR A 59 3.08 11.12 -7.05
N ASP A 60 2.49 11.77 -8.04
CA ASP A 60 1.07 11.63 -8.33
C ASP A 60 0.74 10.24 -8.92
N ILE A 61 -0.55 9.90 -8.92
CA ILE A 61 -1.01 8.56 -9.33
C ILE A 61 -0.65 8.22 -10.78
N HIS A 62 -0.57 9.21 -11.66
CA HIS A 62 -0.18 9.00 -13.05
C HIS A 62 1.29 8.55 -13.13
N GLN A 63 2.18 9.17 -12.35
CA GLN A 63 3.59 8.80 -12.30
C GLN A 63 3.78 7.41 -11.68
N LEU A 64 3.07 7.13 -10.57
CA LEU A 64 3.18 5.85 -9.87
C LEU A 64 2.69 4.66 -10.71
N THR A 65 1.59 4.83 -11.42
CA THR A 65 1.09 3.78 -12.33
C THR A 65 1.95 3.65 -13.58
N ALA A 66 2.46 4.75 -14.14
CA ALA A 66 3.34 4.75 -15.30
C ALA A 66 4.68 4.03 -15.03
N ASP A 67 5.23 4.14 -13.81
CA ASP A 67 6.43 3.40 -13.42
C ASP A 67 6.23 1.88 -13.56
N LEU A 68 5.09 1.38 -13.09
CA LEU A 68 4.77 -0.05 -13.16
C LEU A 68 4.44 -0.51 -14.59
N VAL A 69 3.85 0.37 -15.42
CA VAL A 69 3.71 0.12 -16.86
C VAL A 69 5.10 0.03 -17.52
N GLY A 70 6.02 0.91 -17.15
CA GLY A 70 7.41 0.87 -17.65
C GLY A 70 8.13 -0.43 -17.34
N LEU A 71 7.83 -1.09 -16.20
CA LEU A 71 8.37 -2.42 -15.91
C LEU A 71 7.83 -3.49 -16.86
N LEU A 72 6.56 -3.41 -17.27
CA LEU A 72 6.00 -4.32 -18.27
C LEU A 72 6.67 -4.13 -19.62
N ASP A 73 6.93 -2.88 -20.00
CA ASP A 73 7.63 -2.56 -21.27
C ASP A 73 9.07 -3.12 -21.26
N ASP A 74 9.77 -3.02 -20.13
CA ASP A 74 11.14 -3.54 -19.97
C ASP A 74 11.22 -5.07 -20.12
N VAL A 75 10.20 -5.79 -19.64
CA VAL A 75 10.16 -7.26 -19.78
C VAL A 75 9.39 -7.73 -21.02
N GLY A 76 8.87 -6.82 -21.85
CA GLY A 76 8.13 -7.12 -23.07
C GLY A 76 6.75 -7.73 -22.81
N ALA A 77 6.13 -7.48 -21.65
CA ALA A 77 4.80 -7.98 -21.33
C ALA A 77 3.72 -6.95 -21.72
N GLU A 78 2.66 -7.41 -22.37
CA GLU A 78 1.53 -6.55 -22.70
C GLU A 78 0.74 -6.16 -21.48
N ARG A 79 0.47 -7.12 -20.57
CA ARG A 79 -0.31 -6.92 -19.35
C ARG A 79 0.16 -7.84 -18.23
N ALA A 80 -0.23 -7.52 -17.00
CA ALA A 80 0.08 -8.31 -15.81
C ALA A 80 -1.09 -8.38 -14.83
N VAL A 81 -0.99 -9.27 -13.85
CA VAL A 81 -1.73 -9.16 -12.60
C VAL A 81 -0.99 -8.19 -11.69
N TRP A 82 -1.69 -7.20 -11.17
CA TRP A 82 -1.14 -6.18 -10.29
C TRP A 82 -1.58 -6.45 -8.85
N ILE A 83 -0.62 -6.69 -7.99
CA ILE A 83 -0.84 -6.98 -6.56
C ILE A 83 -0.24 -5.83 -5.75
N GLY A 84 -1.00 -5.25 -4.84
CA GLY A 84 -0.53 -4.11 -4.05
C GLY A 84 -0.96 -4.16 -2.61
N HIS A 85 -0.12 -3.62 -1.72
CA HIS A 85 -0.40 -3.47 -0.30
C HIS A 85 -0.35 -1.99 0.11
N ASP A 86 -1.24 -1.54 1.01
CA ASP A 86 -1.32 -0.16 1.52
C ASP A 86 -1.37 0.87 0.38
N TRP A 87 -0.39 1.77 0.23
CA TRP A 87 -0.30 2.66 -0.92
C TRP A 87 -0.16 1.92 -2.25
N GLY A 88 0.52 0.77 -2.26
CA GLY A 88 0.56 -0.10 -3.43
C GLY A 88 -0.83 -0.58 -3.82
N ALA A 89 -1.73 -0.84 -2.86
CA ALA A 89 -3.14 -1.15 -3.15
C ALA A 89 -3.84 0.04 -3.81
N ALA A 90 -3.60 1.27 -3.35
CA ALA A 90 -4.14 2.46 -4.01
C ALA A 90 -3.65 2.59 -5.46
N VAL A 91 -2.37 2.29 -5.73
CA VAL A 91 -1.80 2.28 -7.09
C VAL A 91 -2.49 1.22 -7.95
N VAL A 92 -2.59 -0.03 -7.49
CA VAL A 92 -3.15 -1.11 -8.30
C VAL A 92 -4.67 -0.97 -8.51
N TRP A 93 -5.41 -0.31 -7.61
CA TRP A 93 -6.81 0.03 -7.85
C TRP A 93 -7.01 1.09 -8.93
N ASN A 94 -6.06 2.03 -9.08
CA ASN A 94 -6.13 3.05 -10.13
C ASN A 94 -5.59 2.55 -11.47
N ALA A 95 -4.73 1.53 -11.47
CA ALA A 95 -4.11 1.02 -12.70
C ALA A 95 -5.12 0.60 -13.78
N PRO A 96 -6.17 -0.21 -13.53
CA PRO A 96 -7.14 -0.59 -14.57
C PRO A 96 -8.02 0.58 -15.04
N LEU A 97 -8.08 1.66 -14.27
CA LEU A 97 -8.82 2.86 -14.65
C LEU A 97 -7.99 3.79 -15.56
N LEU A 98 -6.66 3.84 -15.35
CA LEU A 98 -5.74 4.68 -16.11
C LEU A 98 -5.07 3.93 -17.27
N HIS A 99 -4.86 2.63 -17.12
CA HIS A 99 -4.13 1.76 -18.08
C HIS A 99 -4.89 0.44 -18.29
N PRO A 100 -6.15 0.46 -18.77
CA PRO A 100 -7.01 -0.74 -18.83
C PRO A 100 -6.39 -1.90 -19.63
N ASP A 101 -5.62 -1.59 -20.67
CA ASP A 101 -4.99 -2.60 -21.53
C ASP A 101 -3.75 -3.26 -20.90
N ARG A 102 -3.23 -2.69 -19.80
CA ARG A 102 -2.02 -3.17 -19.12
C ARG A 102 -2.32 -4.01 -17.89
N VAL A 103 -3.59 -4.14 -17.49
CA VAL A 103 -4.01 -4.84 -16.27
C VAL A 103 -4.88 -6.04 -16.63
N ALA A 104 -4.42 -7.23 -16.28
CA ALA A 104 -5.19 -8.47 -16.45
C ALA A 104 -6.15 -8.71 -15.27
N ALA A 105 -5.69 -8.43 -14.05
CA ALA A 105 -6.46 -8.56 -12.81
C ALA A 105 -5.79 -7.75 -11.70
N VAL A 106 -6.51 -7.51 -10.60
CA VAL A 106 -6.03 -6.77 -9.42
C VAL A 106 -6.21 -7.58 -8.15
N ALA A 107 -5.14 -7.66 -7.34
CA ALA A 107 -5.24 -8.09 -5.95
C ALA A 107 -4.75 -6.96 -5.03
N ALA A 108 -5.58 -6.51 -4.12
CA ALA A 108 -5.22 -5.44 -3.20
C ALA A 108 -5.33 -5.89 -1.76
N LEU A 109 -4.31 -5.56 -0.98
CA LEU A 109 -4.15 -5.94 0.40
C LEU A 109 -4.31 -4.72 1.31
N SER A 110 -4.98 -4.87 2.44
CA SER A 110 -5.18 -3.86 3.49
C SER A 110 -6.08 -2.69 3.10
N VAL A 111 -5.89 -2.08 1.94
CA VAL A 111 -6.64 -0.90 1.52
C VAL A 111 -7.67 -1.28 0.45
N PRO A 112 -8.97 -1.22 0.74
CA PRO A 112 -10.01 -1.56 -0.20
C PRO A 112 -10.19 -0.48 -1.28
N ALA A 113 -10.78 -0.87 -2.42
CA ALA A 113 -11.22 0.08 -3.42
C ALA A 113 -12.27 1.04 -2.84
N VAL A 114 -12.09 2.33 -3.08
CA VAL A 114 -13.03 3.37 -2.65
C VAL A 114 -13.46 4.21 -3.85
N PRO A 115 -14.77 4.45 -4.03
CA PRO A 115 -15.24 5.36 -5.06
C PRO A 115 -14.66 6.76 -4.87
N ARG A 116 -14.42 7.44 -5.99
CA ARG A 116 -13.95 8.82 -6.00
C ARG A 116 -14.86 9.71 -5.15
N SER A 117 -14.30 10.51 -4.28
CA SER A 117 -15.07 11.46 -3.47
C SER A 117 -15.63 12.61 -4.30
N LYS A 118 -16.75 13.20 -3.85
CA LYS A 118 -17.39 14.37 -4.52
C LYS A 118 -16.61 15.67 -4.30
N VAL A 119 -15.71 15.71 -3.36
CA VAL A 119 -14.87 16.86 -3.02
C VAL A 119 -13.44 16.38 -2.81
N ALA A 120 -12.49 17.32 -2.87
CA ALA A 120 -11.08 17.00 -2.61
C ALA A 120 -10.92 16.22 -1.28
N PRO A 121 -10.11 15.14 -1.25
CA PRO A 121 -10.00 14.25 -0.11
C PRO A 121 -9.63 14.96 1.19
N THR A 122 -8.66 15.88 1.17
CA THR A 122 -8.25 16.61 2.38
C THR A 122 -9.38 17.47 2.94
N ARG A 123 -10.21 18.05 2.08
CA ARG A 123 -11.41 18.82 2.50
C ARG A 123 -12.43 17.91 3.20
N ALA A 124 -12.65 16.71 2.64
CA ALA A 124 -13.55 15.73 3.24
C ALA A 124 -13.05 15.29 4.63
N TRP A 125 -11.77 15.00 4.76
CA TRP A 125 -11.16 14.59 6.03
C TRP A 125 -11.14 15.69 7.06
N ARG A 126 -10.78 16.95 6.70
CA ARG A 126 -10.88 18.09 7.63
C ARG A 126 -12.30 18.24 8.18
N LYS A 127 -13.31 18.03 7.34
CA LYS A 127 -14.70 18.06 7.81
C LYS A 127 -15.05 16.89 8.74
N ALA A 128 -14.53 15.69 8.44
CA ALA A 128 -14.83 14.47 9.20
C ALA A 128 -14.13 14.44 10.58
N PHE A 129 -12.87 14.87 10.62
CA PHE A 129 -12.04 14.78 11.82
C PHE A 129 -12.09 16.07 12.68
N GLY A 130 -12.40 17.25 12.09
CA GLY A 130 -12.42 18.53 12.82
C GLY A 130 -11.07 18.82 13.47
N GLU A 131 -11.06 18.99 14.79
CA GLU A 131 -9.86 19.21 15.60
C GLU A 131 -9.12 17.91 15.98
N ASN A 132 -9.69 16.76 15.65
CA ASN A 132 -9.07 15.48 15.94
C ASN A 132 -7.87 15.24 14.99
N PHE A 133 -6.86 14.56 15.53
CA PHE A 133 -5.70 14.19 14.76
C PHE A 133 -6.08 13.15 13.68
N PHE A 134 -5.59 13.38 12.47
CA PHE A 134 -5.64 12.39 11.41
C PHE A 134 -4.30 12.40 10.64
N TYR A 135 -3.58 11.30 10.69
CA TYR A 135 -2.21 11.22 10.19
C TYR A 135 -2.07 11.65 8.72
N ILE A 136 -3.05 11.36 7.86
CA ILE A 136 -3.03 11.78 6.46
C ILE A 136 -3.03 13.31 6.35
N LEU A 137 -3.81 14.01 7.19
CA LEU A 137 -3.80 15.48 7.23
C LEU A 137 -2.51 16.04 7.81
N TYR A 138 -1.94 15.37 8.81
CA TYR A 138 -0.65 15.71 9.39
C TYR A 138 0.50 15.59 8.37
N PHE A 139 0.46 14.59 7.49
CA PHE A 139 1.46 14.37 6.44
C PHE A 139 1.39 15.39 5.29
N GLN A 140 0.32 16.18 5.18
CA GLN A 140 0.17 17.16 4.09
C GLN A 140 1.20 18.29 4.16
N GLN A 141 1.59 18.73 5.37
CA GLN A 141 2.53 19.84 5.54
C GLN A 141 3.96 19.36 5.25
N PRO A 142 4.63 19.85 4.19
CA PRO A 142 6.03 19.52 3.93
C PRO A 142 6.93 19.89 5.11
N GLY A 143 7.88 19.05 5.42
CA GLY A 143 8.87 19.26 6.48
C GLY A 143 8.42 18.84 7.88
N VAL A 144 7.12 18.80 8.19
CA VAL A 144 6.64 18.50 9.55
C VAL A 144 6.80 17.00 9.87
N ALA A 145 6.09 16.14 9.15
CA ALA A 145 6.24 14.70 9.31
C ALA A 145 7.62 14.20 8.89
N ASP A 146 8.24 14.87 7.89
CA ASP A 146 9.63 14.57 7.49
C ASP A 146 10.60 14.70 8.66
N ALA A 147 10.52 15.80 9.41
CA ALA A 147 11.39 16.03 10.55
C ALA A 147 11.15 15.00 11.67
N GLU A 148 9.89 14.67 11.95
CA GLU A 148 9.56 13.67 12.97
C GLU A 148 10.07 12.28 12.59
N LEU A 149 9.72 11.78 11.41
CA LEU A 149 10.05 10.42 11.00
C LEU A 149 11.55 10.21 10.78
N ASN A 150 12.25 11.23 10.28
CA ASN A 150 13.69 11.19 10.04
C ASN A 150 14.54 11.44 11.30
N ALA A 151 13.96 11.94 12.39
CA ALA A 151 14.71 12.21 13.64
C ALA A 151 15.31 10.93 14.23
N ASP A 152 14.58 9.82 14.17
CA ASP A 152 15.02 8.49 14.60
C ASP A 152 14.35 7.42 13.73
N PRO A 153 14.95 7.05 12.59
CA PRO A 153 14.40 6.00 11.72
C PRO A 153 14.21 4.65 12.41
N ALA A 154 15.06 4.32 13.37
CA ALA A 154 14.94 3.06 14.13
C ALA A 154 13.68 3.05 14.99
N ARG A 155 13.40 4.17 15.68
CA ARG A 155 12.17 4.36 16.46
C ARG A 155 10.94 4.35 15.56
N THR A 156 11.00 5.07 14.44
CA THR A 156 9.93 5.15 13.46
C THR A 156 9.55 3.76 12.96
N MET A 157 10.52 3.00 12.45
CA MET A 157 10.27 1.67 11.90
C MET A 157 9.78 0.69 12.98
N ARG A 158 10.39 0.69 14.17
CA ARG A 158 9.97 -0.18 15.26
C ARG A 158 8.51 0.07 15.67
N ARG A 159 8.11 1.33 15.83
CA ARG A 159 6.73 1.68 16.21
C ARG A 159 5.73 1.41 15.08
N MET A 160 6.08 1.69 13.85
CA MET A 160 5.19 1.41 12.72
C MET A 160 4.99 -0.09 12.51
N MET A 161 6.07 -0.85 12.43
CA MET A 161 5.98 -2.30 12.19
C MET A 161 5.35 -3.05 13.38
N GLY A 162 5.65 -2.64 14.62
CA GLY A 162 5.11 -3.29 15.82
C GLY A 162 3.79 -2.73 16.33
N GLY A 163 3.42 -1.50 15.95
CA GLY A 163 2.32 -0.74 16.55
C GLY A 163 1.04 -0.61 15.72
N LEU A 164 1.08 -0.95 14.43
CA LEU A 164 -0.09 -0.82 13.53
C LEU A 164 -0.98 -2.07 13.57
N ARG A 165 -1.58 -2.29 14.73
CA ARG A 165 -2.57 -3.35 14.93
C ARG A 165 -3.72 -2.82 15.80
N THR A 166 -4.95 -3.13 15.44
CA THR A 166 -6.11 -2.88 16.30
C THR A 166 -5.99 -3.74 17.55
N THR A 167 -5.88 -3.11 18.69
CA THR A 167 -5.83 -3.79 19.98
C THR A 167 -7.14 -3.62 20.73
N ALA A 168 -7.39 -4.49 21.70
CA ALA A 168 -8.49 -4.32 22.65
C ALA A 168 -8.31 -3.06 23.54
N ASP A 169 -7.13 -2.45 23.53
CA ASP A 169 -6.84 -1.22 24.27
C ASP A 169 -7.48 0.00 23.58
N LYS A 170 -8.68 0.34 24.07
CA LYS A 170 -9.41 1.53 23.62
C LYS A 170 -8.63 2.83 23.84
N ALA A 171 -7.74 2.88 24.85
CA ALA A 171 -6.93 4.07 25.13
C ALA A 171 -5.88 4.29 24.04
N ALA A 172 -5.30 3.21 23.48
CA ALA A 172 -4.40 3.30 22.33
C ALA A 172 -5.12 3.85 21.09
N GLY A 173 -6.33 3.35 20.79
CA GLY A 173 -7.15 3.87 19.68
C GLY A 173 -7.52 5.34 19.86
N LEU A 174 -7.85 5.77 21.06
CA LEU A 174 -8.13 7.18 21.34
C LEU A 174 -6.92 8.09 21.16
N ARG A 175 -5.71 7.65 21.54
CA ARG A 175 -4.49 8.44 21.32
C ARG A 175 -4.23 8.72 19.85
N MET A 176 -4.55 7.77 18.97
CA MET A 176 -4.34 7.93 17.53
C MET A 176 -5.16 9.06 16.90
N VAL A 177 -6.26 9.46 17.53
CA VAL A 177 -7.17 10.49 17.01
C VAL A 177 -7.37 11.68 17.96
N ALA A 178 -6.86 11.64 19.19
CA ALA A 178 -7.03 12.72 20.15
C ALA A 178 -6.42 14.03 19.63
N PRO A 179 -7.06 15.19 19.86
CA PRO A 179 -6.44 16.49 19.61
C PRO A 179 -5.17 16.64 20.47
N GLY A 180 -4.14 17.28 19.94
CA GLY A 180 -2.91 17.53 20.69
C GLY A 180 -1.74 17.85 19.78
N PRO A 181 -0.62 18.30 20.35
CA PRO A 181 0.57 18.71 19.61
C PRO A 181 1.43 17.52 19.18
N GLU A 182 1.15 16.31 19.67
CA GLU A 182 1.95 15.12 19.42
C GLU A 182 1.91 14.76 17.94
N GLY A 183 3.06 14.37 17.39
CA GLY A 183 3.20 13.86 16.06
C GLY A 183 2.66 12.43 15.89
N PHE A 184 2.77 11.90 14.69
CA PHE A 184 2.24 10.58 14.34
C PHE A 184 2.93 9.45 15.11
N ILE A 185 4.27 9.47 15.16
CA ILE A 185 5.06 8.42 15.81
C ILE A 185 4.87 8.42 17.33
N ASP A 186 4.68 9.59 17.94
CA ASP A 186 4.45 9.68 19.38
C ASP A 186 3.11 9.07 19.79
N ARG A 187 2.14 9.01 18.89
CA ARG A 187 0.82 8.42 19.11
C ARG A 187 0.81 6.90 19.00
N LEU A 188 1.72 6.34 18.22
CA LEU A 188 1.87 4.89 18.12
C LEU A 188 2.39 4.31 19.45
N PRO A 189 1.87 3.17 19.90
CA PRO A 189 2.40 2.50 21.08
C PRO A 189 3.87 2.12 20.89
N GLU A 190 4.64 2.14 21.96
CA GLU A 190 5.96 1.48 21.97
C GLU A 190 5.72 -0.02 22.07
N PRO A 191 6.16 -0.83 21.10
CA PRO A 191 5.93 -2.27 21.17
C PRO A 191 6.81 -2.93 22.24
N ASP A 192 6.24 -3.89 22.94
CA ASP A 192 6.93 -4.73 23.92
C ASP A 192 7.73 -5.84 23.21
N GLY A 193 8.85 -5.46 22.56
CA GLY A 193 9.62 -6.36 21.70
C GLY A 193 9.19 -6.32 20.24
N LEU A 194 9.73 -7.24 19.45
CA LEU A 194 9.33 -7.41 18.05
C LEU A 194 8.16 -8.39 17.96
N PRO A 195 7.23 -8.17 17.03
CA PRO A 195 6.22 -9.18 16.75
C PRO A 195 6.86 -10.46 16.16
N ASP A 196 6.24 -11.60 16.38
CA ASP A 196 6.79 -12.92 16.01
C ASP A 196 7.11 -13.06 14.50
N TRP A 197 6.43 -12.27 13.67
CA TRP A 197 6.59 -12.28 12.21
C TRP A 197 7.76 -11.39 11.71
N LEU A 198 8.42 -10.61 12.59
CA LEU A 198 9.49 -9.68 12.24
C LEU A 198 10.74 -9.96 13.06
N SER A 199 11.75 -10.53 12.44
CA SER A 199 13.06 -10.73 13.08
C SER A 199 13.82 -9.41 13.24
N ARG A 200 14.85 -9.43 14.10
CA ARG A 200 15.75 -8.28 14.28
C ARG A 200 16.47 -7.90 12.99
N GLU A 201 16.91 -8.88 12.23
CA GLU A 201 17.63 -8.67 10.97
C GLU A 201 16.73 -8.02 9.92
N GLU A 202 15.46 -8.44 9.85
CA GLU A 202 14.47 -7.86 8.95
C GLU A 202 14.14 -6.40 9.32
N LEU A 203 13.98 -6.12 10.61
CA LEU A 203 13.79 -4.74 11.06
C LEU A 203 15.01 -3.87 10.77
N ASP A 204 16.21 -4.39 11.02
CA ASP A 204 17.48 -3.68 10.76
C ASP A 204 17.66 -3.38 9.27
N HIS A 205 17.18 -4.25 8.37
CA HIS A 205 17.14 -3.99 6.93
C HIS A 205 16.29 -2.74 6.60
N TYR A 206 15.06 -2.66 7.11
CA TYR A 206 14.21 -1.47 6.94
C TYR A 206 14.85 -0.22 7.53
N ILE A 207 15.38 -0.31 8.76
CA ILE A 207 16.05 0.81 9.42
C ILE A 207 17.23 1.33 8.59
N ALA A 208 18.07 0.44 8.07
CA ALA A 208 19.21 0.81 7.26
C ALA A 208 18.78 1.56 5.98
N GLU A 209 17.78 1.04 5.27
CA GLU A 209 17.29 1.65 4.04
C GLU A 209 16.63 3.01 4.32
N PHE A 210 15.73 3.12 5.30
CA PHE A 210 15.10 4.39 5.63
C PHE A 210 16.05 5.39 6.28
N SER A 211 17.10 4.96 6.97
CA SER A 211 18.18 5.85 7.43
C SER A 211 18.96 6.47 6.27
N ARG A 212 19.10 5.73 5.16
CA ARG A 212 19.79 6.19 3.95
C ARG A 212 18.91 7.06 3.06
N THR A 213 17.61 6.73 2.93
CA THR A 213 16.70 7.36 1.96
C THR A 213 15.81 8.43 2.58
N GLY A 214 15.57 8.36 3.88
CA GLY A 214 14.53 9.13 4.57
C GLY A 214 13.12 8.67 4.19
N PHE A 215 12.13 9.36 4.76
CA PHE A 215 10.71 9.08 4.57
C PHE A 215 10.01 10.05 3.62
N THR A 216 10.68 11.12 3.19
CA THR A 216 10.09 12.19 2.38
C THR A 216 9.49 11.68 1.08
N GLY A 217 10.17 10.75 0.39
CA GLY A 217 9.65 10.14 -0.84
C GLY A 217 8.29 9.50 -0.64
N GLY A 218 8.14 8.69 0.41
CA GLY A 218 6.86 8.06 0.75
C GLY A 218 5.80 9.07 1.22
N LEU A 219 6.19 10.08 2.01
CA LEU A 219 5.28 11.15 2.45
C LEU A 219 4.72 11.96 1.26
N ASN A 220 5.49 12.11 0.18
CA ASN A 220 5.03 12.80 -1.02
C ASN A 220 3.85 12.11 -1.71
N TRP A 221 3.66 10.80 -1.54
CA TRP A 221 2.47 10.10 -2.03
C TRP A 221 1.21 10.62 -1.36
N TYR A 222 1.24 10.82 -0.04
CA TYR A 222 0.12 11.39 0.73
C TYR A 222 -0.19 12.84 0.34
N ARG A 223 0.84 13.63 0.00
CA ARG A 223 0.70 15.03 -0.43
C ARG A 223 0.03 15.18 -1.79
N ASN A 224 -0.10 14.10 -2.54
CA ASN A 224 -0.75 14.10 -3.85
C ASN A 224 -2.24 13.69 -3.81
N PHE A 225 -2.86 13.46 -2.65
CA PHE A 225 -4.27 13.06 -2.60
C PHE A 225 -5.20 14.03 -3.33
N ASP A 226 -5.08 15.34 -3.07
CA ASP A 226 -5.93 16.34 -3.73
C ASP A 226 -5.55 16.51 -5.20
N ARG A 227 -4.26 16.49 -5.53
CA ARG A 227 -3.78 16.52 -6.90
C ARG A 227 -4.28 15.31 -7.70
N ASN A 228 -4.20 14.10 -7.14
CA ASN A 228 -4.73 12.90 -7.78
C ASN A 228 -6.23 13.06 -8.07
N TRP A 229 -6.97 13.64 -7.13
CA TRP A 229 -8.38 13.94 -7.31
C TRP A 229 -8.59 15.01 -8.40
N GLU A 230 -7.80 16.07 -8.45
CA GLU A 230 -7.91 17.15 -9.43
C GLU A 230 -7.56 16.70 -10.85
N THR A 231 -6.54 15.87 -10.98
CA THR A 231 -5.98 15.44 -12.29
C THR A 231 -6.65 14.22 -12.90
N THR A 232 -7.62 13.61 -12.21
CA THR A 232 -8.37 12.44 -12.69
C THR A 232 -9.90 12.66 -12.71
N PRO A 233 -10.42 13.79 -13.24
CA PRO A 233 -11.87 14.04 -13.25
C PRO A 233 -12.64 13.00 -14.07
N GLU A 234 -12.02 12.44 -15.11
CA GLU A 234 -12.57 11.40 -15.98
C GLU A 234 -12.85 10.07 -15.23
N LEU A 235 -12.21 9.85 -14.08
CA LEU A 235 -12.45 8.65 -13.28
C LEU A 235 -13.70 8.75 -12.39
N ALA A 236 -14.47 9.83 -12.45
CA ALA A 236 -15.64 10.03 -11.58
C ALA A 236 -16.67 8.89 -11.70
N ASP A 237 -16.90 8.40 -12.92
CA ASP A 237 -17.85 7.33 -13.23
C ASP A 237 -17.15 6.04 -13.73
N ALA A 238 -15.83 6.01 -13.74
CA ALA A 238 -15.08 4.87 -14.21
C ALA A 238 -15.29 3.64 -13.31
N LYS A 239 -15.21 2.44 -13.93
CA LYS A 239 -15.41 1.17 -13.24
C LYS A 239 -14.26 0.22 -13.51
N ILE A 240 -13.89 -0.55 -12.50
CA ILE A 240 -12.97 -1.65 -12.62
C ILE A 240 -13.73 -2.85 -13.17
N THR A 241 -13.40 -3.27 -14.38
CA THR A 241 -14.07 -4.36 -15.09
C THR A 241 -13.26 -5.66 -15.08
N VAL A 242 -11.98 -5.60 -14.75
CA VAL A 242 -11.11 -6.77 -14.62
C VAL A 242 -11.41 -7.55 -13.35
N PRO A 243 -11.08 -8.85 -13.29
CA PRO A 243 -11.18 -9.63 -12.06
C PRO A 243 -10.38 -8.98 -10.94
N ALA A 244 -10.96 -8.95 -9.73
CA ALA A 244 -10.33 -8.33 -8.59
C ALA A 244 -10.58 -9.11 -7.28
N VAL A 245 -9.57 -9.09 -6.39
CA VAL A 245 -9.69 -9.58 -5.01
C VAL A 245 -9.20 -8.52 -4.04
N PHE A 246 -9.94 -8.35 -2.95
CA PHE A 246 -9.48 -7.63 -1.78
C PHE A 246 -9.13 -8.63 -0.67
N ILE A 247 -7.95 -8.49 -0.07
CA ILE A 247 -7.49 -9.32 1.06
C ILE A 247 -7.25 -8.37 2.23
N GLY A 248 -7.99 -8.55 3.34
CA GLY A 248 -7.89 -7.70 4.52
C GLY A 248 -7.61 -8.50 5.78
N GLY A 249 -6.97 -7.86 6.75
CA GLY A 249 -6.80 -8.39 8.09
C GLY A 249 -7.91 -7.91 9.03
N THR A 250 -8.49 -8.79 9.85
CA THR A 250 -9.58 -8.39 10.77
C THR A 250 -9.09 -7.46 11.90
N ALA A 251 -7.77 -7.43 12.16
CA ALA A 251 -7.14 -6.54 13.13
C ALA A 251 -6.43 -5.33 12.48
N ASP A 252 -6.64 -5.06 11.19
CA ASP A 252 -6.05 -3.91 10.50
C ASP A 252 -6.78 -2.61 10.90
N PRO A 253 -6.09 -1.62 11.51
CA PRO A 253 -6.71 -0.34 11.89
C PRO A 253 -7.18 0.48 10.70
N VAL A 254 -6.63 0.29 9.50
CA VAL A 254 -7.04 1.00 8.28
C VAL A 254 -8.51 0.70 7.94
N LEU A 255 -8.98 -0.50 8.23
CA LEU A 255 -10.37 -0.90 7.98
C LEU A 255 -11.38 -0.20 8.91
N THR A 256 -10.93 0.45 9.98
CA THR A 256 -11.82 1.20 10.89
C THR A 256 -12.33 2.49 10.27
N PHE A 257 -11.61 3.07 9.29
CA PHE A 257 -11.98 4.32 8.63
C PHE A 257 -12.14 4.20 7.10
N THR A 258 -11.83 3.04 6.52
CA THR A 258 -12.09 2.74 5.12
C THR A 258 -13.38 1.93 4.97
N ARG A 259 -14.09 2.16 3.87
CA ARG A 259 -15.40 1.56 3.61
C ARG A 259 -15.29 0.46 2.56
N ALA A 260 -14.77 -0.72 2.96
CA ALA A 260 -14.66 -1.89 2.08
C ALA A 260 -16.01 -2.31 1.46
N ASP A 261 -17.12 -2.07 2.16
CA ASP A 261 -18.48 -2.28 1.68
C ASP A 261 -18.86 -1.44 0.45
N ARG A 262 -18.12 -0.37 0.15
CA ARG A 262 -18.33 0.47 -1.03
C ARG A 262 -17.59 0.01 -2.29
N ALA A 263 -16.70 -0.96 -2.19
CA ALA A 263 -15.93 -1.44 -3.33
C ALA A 263 -16.82 -1.89 -4.50
N ALA A 264 -17.97 -2.51 -4.23
CA ALA A 264 -18.95 -2.92 -5.23
C ALA A 264 -19.54 -1.72 -6.04
N GLN A 265 -19.40 -0.48 -5.57
CA GLN A 265 -19.81 0.71 -6.33
C GLN A 265 -18.79 1.05 -7.43
N LEU A 266 -17.53 0.62 -7.29
CA LEU A 266 -16.43 0.88 -8.22
C LEU A 266 -16.15 -0.32 -9.11
N ILE A 267 -16.29 -1.55 -8.58
CA ILE A 267 -15.92 -2.79 -9.26
C ILE A 267 -17.17 -3.43 -9.85
N THR A 268 -17.19 -3.63 -11.17
CA THR A 268 -18.25 -4.32 -11.92
C THR A 268 -17.80 -5.63 -12.53
N GLY A 269 -16.48 -5.90 -12.56
CA GLY A 269 -15.91 -7.19 -12.90
C GLY A 269 -16.11 -8.22 -11.78
N PRO A 270 -15.65 -9.47 -11.99
CA PRO A 270 -15.62 -10.49 -10.94
C PRO A 270 -14.86 -9.98 -9.71
N TYR A 271 -15.51 -9.99 -8.56
CA TYR A 271 -14.92 -9.45 -7.32
C TYR A 271 -15.21 -10.34 -6.12
N ARG A 272 -14.19 -10.55 -5.31
CA ARG A 272 -14.33 -11.23 -4.02
C ARG A 272 -13.53 -10.54 -2.91
N GLN A 273 -13.88 -10.82 -1.68
CA GLN A 273 -13.14 -10.38 -0.50
C GLN A 273 -12.71 -11.60 0.31
N VAL A 274 -11.49 -11.56 0.80
CA VAL A 274 -10.92 -12.54 1.71
C VAL A 274 -10.48 -11.81 2.98
N MET A 275 -11.01 -12.23 4.13
CA MET A 275 -10.62 -11.66 5.42
C MET A 275 -9.79 -12.69 6.17
N ILE A 276 -8.58 -12.30 6.57
CA ILE A 276 -7.66 -13.12 7.34
C ILE A 276 -7.84 -12.76 8.82
N GLU A 277 -8.23 -13.75 9.60
CA GLU A 277 -8.51 -13.57 11.01
C GLU A 277 -7.25 -13.21 11.78
N ASP A 278 -7.36 -12.28 12.73
CA ASP A 278 -6.24 -11.78 13.54
C ASP A 278 -5.01 -11.26 12.76
N ALA A 279 -5.10 -11.01 11.46
CA ALA A 279 -4.06 -10.30 10.73
C ALA A 279 -4.21 -8.79 10.95
N GLY A 280 -3.09 -8.12 11.19
CA GLY A 280 -3.00 -6.67 11.27
C GLY A 280 -2.75 -6.04 9.91
N HIS A 281 -2.10 -4.86 9.92
CA HIS A 281 -1.85 -4.09 8.71
C HIS A 281 -0.84 -4.75 7.76
N TRP A 282 0.19 -5.37 8.29
CA TRP A 282 1.29 -5.97 7.51
C TRP A 282 0.99 -7.44 7.14
N LEU A 283 -0.26 -7.71 6.69
CA LEU A 283 -0.79 -9.06 6.58
C LEU A 283 0.04 -10.00 5.69
N GLN A 284 0.70 -9.51 4.64
CA GLN A 284 1.56 -10.33 3.77
C GLN A 284 2.84 -10.79 4.48
N GLN A 285 3.21 -10.10 5.57
CA GLN A 285 4.34 -10.44 6.43
C GLN A 285 3.88 -11.18 7.70
N GLU A 286 2.71 -10.82 8.26
CA GLU A 286 2.14 -11.40 9.48
C GLU A 286 1.54 -12.79 9.26
N ARG A 287 0.95 -13.02 8.09
CA ARG A 287 0.21 -14.24 7.71
C ARG A 287 0.59 -14.69 6.29
N PRO A 288 1.89 -14.94 6.03
CA PRO A 288 2.35 -15.20 4.66
C PRO A 288 1.67 -16.40 4.00
N ASP A 289 1.42 -17.47 4.74
CA ASP A 289 0.82 -18.69 4.19
C ASP A 289 -0.62 -18.46 3.75
N GLU A 290 -1.43 -17.78 4.58
CA GLU A 290 -2.81 -17.46 4.26
C GLU A 290 -2.91 -16.47 3.09
N VAL A 291 -2.02 -15.48 3.06
CA VAL A 291 -1.95 -14.51 1.94
C VAL A 291 -1.53 -15.23 0.66
N ASN A 292 -0.50 -16.08 0.70
CA ASN A 292 -0.07 -16.84 -0.46
C ASN A 292 -1.18 -17.76 -0.98
N ALA A 293 -1.88 -18.47 -0.08
CA ALA A 293 -3.01 -19.31 -0.46
C ALA A 293 -4.13 -18.51 -1.13
N ALA A 294 -4.49 -17.35 -0.59
CA ALA A 294 -5.52 -16.48 -1.16
C ALA A 294 -5.12 -15.92 -2.53
N LEU A 295 -3.85 -15.51 -2.70
CA LEU A 295 -3.33 -15.01 -3.97
C LEU A 295 -3.28 -16.12 -5.03
N LEU A 296 -2.75 -17.30 -4.69
CA LEU A 296 -2.66 -18.43 -5.63
C LEU A 296 -4.05 -18.93 -6.03
N ASP A 297 -5.00 -19.01 -5.10
CA ASP A 297 -6.38 -19.35 -5.42
C ASP A 297 -7.03 -18.34 -6.37
N PHE A 298 -6.76 -17.03 -6.18
CA PHE A 298 -7.21 -15.98 -7.08
C PHE A 298 -6.60 -16.14 -8.47
N LEU A 299 -5.28 -16.29 -8.55
CA LEU A 299 -4.52 -16.40 -9.79
C LEU A 299 -4.91 -17.64 -10.60
N ASN A 300 -5.15 -18.78 -9.95
CA ASN A 300 -5.59 -20.02 -10.59
C ASN A 300 -6.99 -19.91 -11.23
N GLY A 301 -7.81 -18.96 -10.79
CA GLY A 301 -9.11 -18.65 -11.37
C GLY A 301 -9.07 -17.73 -12.59
N LEU A 302 -7.87 -17.24 -13.00
CA LEU A 302 -7.71 -16.30 -14.09
C LEU A 302 -7.30 -16.98 -15.40
N GLU A 303 -7.83 -16.50 -16.52
CA GLU A 303 -7.37 -16.89 -17.87
C GLU A 303 -6.26 -15.92 -18.29
N LEU A 304 -5.00 -16.22 -17.96
CA LEU A 304 -3.83 -15.36 -18.19
C LEU A 304 -3.02 -15.72 -19.45
N ARG A 305 -3.55 -16.60 -20.31
CA ARG A 305 -2.88 -17.08 -21.54
C ARG A 305 -3.26 -16.25 -22.74
#